data_af4c82350c927dd91f0e9f453ded941c
#
_entry.id   af4c82350c927dd91f0e9f453ded941c
#
_cell.length_a   1.000
_cell.length_b   1.000
_cell.length_c   1.000
_cell.angle_alpha   90.00
_cell.angle_beta   90.00
_cell.angle_gamma   90.00
#
_symmetry.space_group_name_H-M   'P 1'
#
loop_
_entity.id
_entity.type
_entity.pdbx_description
1 polymer ?
#
loop_
_entity_poly.entity_id
_entity_poly.type
_entity_poly.pdbx_seq_one_letter_code
_entity_poly.pdbx_strand_id
1 'polypeptide(L)'
;RMDIATNHLIYEGVTEAQACNDALYLSMYCSDETFEVIRSMEEQYRMKHLLRTYERFDGTILCNGLRDGQYLLPFIIYRETVKNGSNISMSNEGFIHPCTLSVTDGRGMILLKAQRVEKYSAMTGRKMSGKIKCLKYFDGSKFCEAQRNGDLISFPASVLEFVNIGSDSGRIFHGSVCLKMTCSVGIMHMPESTAIFTLLF
;
A
#
# COMPACT_ATOMS: atom_id res chain seq x y z
N ARG A 1 -2.99 14.53 20.91
CA ARG A 1 -4.40 14.43 20.46
C ARG A 1 -4.93 15.76 19.97
N MET A 2 -4.79 16.82 20.76
CA MET A 2 -5.38 18.12 20.45
C MET A 2 -4.94 18.67 19.09
N ASP A 3 -3.62 18.71 18.78
CA ASP A 3 -3.10 19.21 17.51
C ASP A 3 -3.62 18.43 16.31
N ILE A 4 -3.73 17.10 16.44
CA ILE A 4 -4.27 16.23 15.38
C ILE A 4 -5.75 16.53 15.14
N ALA A 5 -6.54 16.65 16.18
CA ALA A 5 -7.96 16.98 16.06
C ALA A 5 -8.18 18.38 15.48
N THR A 6 -7.39 19.37 15.90
CA THR A 6 -7.43 20.73 15.35
C THR A 6 -7.12 20.73 13.86
N ASN A 7 -6.00 20.09 13.46
CA ASN A 7 -5.61 20.01 12.05
C ASN A 7 -6.66 19.28 11.21
N HIS A 8 -7.20 18.17 11.70
CA HIS A 8 -8.26 17.44 11.02
C HIS A 8 -9.47 18.34 10.74
N LEU A 9 -9.96 19.05 11.76
CA LEU A 9 -11.10 19.95 11.62
C LEU A 9 -10.83 21.10 10.65
N ILE A 10 -9.61 21.66 10.64
CA ILE A 10 -9.20 22.68 9.67
C ILE A 10 -9.20 22.10 8.25
N TYR A 11 -8.71 20.90 8.05
CA TYR A 11 -8.74 20.23 6.74
C TYR A 11 -10.15 19.95 6.24
N GLU A 12 -11.09 19.71 7.15
CA GLU A 12 -12.52 19.55 6.83
C GLU A 12 -13.25 20.91 6.62
N GLY A 13 -12.53 22.04 6.72
CA GLY A 13 -13.06 23.37 6.44
C GLY A 13 -13.60 24.14 7.66
N VAL A 14 -13.38 23.66 8.86
CA VAL A 14 -13.72 24.39 10.09
C VAL A 14 -12.73 25.54 10.28
N THR A 15 -13.20 26.70 10.72
CA THR A 15 -12.31 27.84 11.01
C THR A 15 -11.36 27.49 12.17
N GLU A 16 -10.14 28.04 12.14
CA GLU A 16 -9.11 27.75 13.14
C GLU A 16 -9.59 27.96 14.58
N ALA A 17 -10.29 29.08 14.82
CA ALA A 17 -10.80 29.41 16.15
C ALA A 17 -11.83 28.37 16.64
N GLN A 18 -12.73 27.92 15.78
CA GLN A 18 -13.73 26.91 16.13
C GLN A 18 -13.08 25.53 16.24
N ALA A 19 -12.15 25.20 15.34
CA ALA A 19 -11.41 23.95 15.36
C ALA A 19 -10.63 23.74 16.67
N CYS A 20 -9.98 24.78 17.20
CA CYS A 20 -9.29 24.74 18.49
C CYS A 20 -10.25 24.43 19.65
N ASN A 21 -11.45 25.03 19.66
CA ASN A 21 -12.45 24.77 20.69
C ASN A 21 -12.99 23.34 20.62
N ASP A 22 -13.38 22.90 19.42
CA ASP A 22 -13.99 21.58 19.20
C ASP A 22 -12.98 20.45 19.37
N ALA A 23 -11.71 20.67 19.01
CA ALA A 23 -10.62 19.72 19.21
C ALA A 23 -10.41 19.36 20.68
N LEU A 24 -10.68 20.28 21.59
CA LEU A 24 -10.65 20.01 23.04
C LEU A 24 -11.63 18.90 23.39
N TYR A 25 -12.88 19.02 22.94
CA TYR A 25 -13.91 18.00 23.21
C TYR A 25 -13.58 16.68 22.53
N LEU A 26 -13.13 16.67 21.27
CA LEU A 26 -12.72 15.46 20.58
C LEU A 26 -11.56 14.77 21.30
N SER A 27 -10.57 15.51 21.76
CA SER A 27 -9.40 14.92 22.44
C SER A 27 -9.73 14.34 23.82
N MET A 28 -10.77 14.87 24.50
CA MET A 28 -11.17 14.43 25.84
C MET A 28 -12.22 13.33 25.85
N TYR A 29 -13.16 13.35 24.91
CA TYR A 29 -14.36 12.51 24.96
C TYR A 29 -14.45 11.45 23.85
N CYS A 30 -13.68 11.56 22.78
CA CYS A 30 -13.62 10.50 21.77
C CYS A 30 -12.94 9.25 22.31
N SER A 31 -13.47 8.08 21.97
CA SER A 31 -12.80 6.80 22.22
C SER A 31 -11.45 6.74 21.47
N ASP A 32 -10.54 5.90 21.94
CA ASP A 32 -9.25 5.68 21.27
C ASP A 32 -9.45 5.22 19.84
N GLU A 33 -10.41 4.33 19.59
CA GLU A 33 -10.75 3.83 18.25
C GLU A 33 -11.18 4.96 17.29
N THR A 34 -12.10 5.84 17.73
CA THR A 34 -12.52 7.00 16.93
C THR A 34 -11.35 7.94 16.68
N PHE A 35 -10.51 8.14 17.69
CA PHE A 35 -9.37 9.04 17.58
C PHE A 35 -8.30 8.51 16.59
N GLU A 36 -8.08 7.20 16.52
CA GLU A 36 -7.17 6.60 15.52
C GLU A 36 -7.70 6.80 14.09
N VAL A 37 -9.01 6.80 13.87
CA VAL A 37 -9.59 7.15 12.57
C VAL A 37 -9.30 8.60 12.22
N ILE A 38 -9.55 9.54 13.14
CA ILE A 38 -9.24 10.98 12.96
C ILE A 38 -7.75 11.18 12.63
N ARG A 39 -6.87 10.51 13.37
CA ARG A 39 -5.42 10.57 13.16
C ARG A 39 -5.03 10.06 11.77
N SER A 40 -5.61 8.96 11.32
CA SER A 40 -5.35 8.40 9.99
C SER A 40 -5.79 9.36 8.88
N MET A 41 -6.96 9.99 9.02
CA MET A 41 -7.47 10.95 8.05
C MET A 41 -6.60 12.21 8.02
N GLU A 42 -6.26 12.76 9.19
CA GLU A 42 -5.37 13.93 9.29
C GLU A 42 -4.03 13.67 8.62
N GLU A 43 -3.44 12.49 8.84
CA GLU A 43 -2.17 12.12 8.25
C GLU A 43 -2.23 12.04 6.72
N GLN A 44 -3.32 11.48 6.17
CA GLN A 44 -3.52 11.43 4.72
C GLN A 44 -3.63 12.85 4.11
N TYR A 45 -4.39 13.75 4.73
CA TYR A 45 -4.50 15.13 4.27
C TYR A 45 -3.16 15.86 4.38
N ARG A 46 -2.47 15.70 5.49
CA ARG A 46 -1.16 16.31 5.73
C ARG A 46 -0.16 15.87 4.67
N MET A 47 -0.11 14.59 4.32
CA MET A 47 0.77 14.07 3.29
C MET A 47 0.42 14.59 1.90
N LYS A 48 -0.86 14.60 1.55
CA LYS A 48 -1.32 15.17 0.26
C LYS A 48 -0.94 16.64 0.12
N HIS A 49 -1.01 17.38 1.21
CA HIS A 49 -0.59 18.78 1.22
C HIS A 49 0.93 18.94 1.13
N LEU A 50 1.69 18.15 1.87
CA LEU A 50 3.16 18.18 1.89
C LEU A 50 3.76 17.84 0.52
N LEU A 51 3.21 16.82 -0.13
CA LEU A 51 3.74 16.31 -1.41
C LEU A 51 3.08 16.93 -2.65
N ARG A 52 2.22 17.95 -2.48
CA ARG A 52 1.43 18.54 -3.59
C ARG A 52 2.26 19.11 -4.74
N THR A 53 3.49 19.52 -4.47
CA THR A 53 4.39 20.12 -5.45
C THR A 53 5.23 19.10 -6.23
N TYR A 54 5.25 17.85 -5.79
CA TYR A 54 5.99 16.79 -6.45
C TYR A 54 5.12 16.16 -7.53
N GLU A 55 5.56 16.20 -8.78
CA GLU A 55 4.91 15.43 -9.86
C GLU A 55 5.27 13.96 -9.77
N ARG A 56 6.55 13.68 -9.42
CA ARG A 56 7.09 12.34 -9.19
C ARG A 56 8.00 12.33 -7.98
N PHE A 57 7.97 11.26 -7.23
CA PHE A 57 8.83 11.05 -6.06
C PHE A 57 8.93 9.57 -5.74
N ASP A 58 9.95 9.17 -5.01
CA ASP A 58 10.12 7.80 -4.56
C ASP A 58 9.50 7.54 -3.18
N GLY A 59 9.46 6.28 -2.78
CA GLY A 59 8.95 5.90 -1.47
C GLY A 59 9.79 6.41 -0.31
N THR A 60 11.02 6.85 -0.52
CA THR A 60 11.84 7.49 0.52
C THR A 60 11.27 8.85 0.89
N ILE A 61 10.91 9.65 -0.10
CA ILE A 61 10.27 10.95 0.11
C ILE A 61 8.92 10.79 0.83
N LEU A 62 8.12 9.78 0.43
CA LEU A 62 6.87 9.47 1.12
C LEU A 62 7.12 9.14 2.59
N CYS A 63 8.01 8.19 2.87
CA CYS A 63 8.25 7.71 4.23
C CYS A 63 8.90 8.74 5.14
N ASN A 64 9.76 9.60 4.61
CA ASN A 64 10.32 10.73 5.36
C ASN A 64 9.26 11.75 5.80
N GLY A 65 8.18 11.87 5.05
CA GLY A 65 7.07 12.76 5.39
C GLY A 65 6.05 12.13 6.34
N LEU A 66 5.91 10.80 6.34
CA LEU A 66 4.97 10.08 7.20
C LEU A 66 5.47 10.02 8.65
N ARG A 67 4.54 10.06 9.59
CA ARG A 67 4.84 9.72 10.99
C ARG A 67 5.13 8.23 11.13
N ASP A 68 5.88 7.85 12.15
CA ASP A 68 6.08 6.43 12.46
C ASP A 68 4.75 5.73 12.75
N GLY A 69 4.56 4.56 12.15
CA GLY A 69 3.32 3.81 12.28
C GLY A 69 3.09 2.79 11.18
N GLN A 70 1.88 2.25 11.17
CA GLN A 70 1.42 1.30 10.16
C GLN A 70 0.23 1.88 9.39
N TYR A 71 0.32 1.84 8.07
CA TYR A 71 -0.67 2.38 7.15
C TYR A 71 -1.21 1.25 6.28
N LEU A 72 -2.54 1.07 6.29
CA LEU A 72 -3.20 0.10 5.43
C LEU A 72 -3.49 0.75 4.08
N LEU A 73 -2.88 0.23 3.03
CA LEU A 73 -2.94 0.82 1.71
C LEU A 73 -3.51 -0.16 0.69
N PRO A 74 -4.49 0.26 -0.13
CA PRO A 74 -5.01 -0.55 -1.21
C PRO A 74 -3.95 -0.74 -2.29
N PHE A 75 -3.88 -1.95 -2.84
CA PHE A 75 -2.95 -2.28 -3.91
C PHE A 75 -3.59 -3.19 -4.95
N ILE A 76 -3.01 -3.22 -6.14
CA ILE A 76 -3.35 -4.15 -7.21
C ILE A 76 -2.05 -4.64 -7.85
N ILE A 77 -2.03 -5.91 -8.24
CA ILE A 77 -0.93 -6.49 -9.00
C ILE A 77 -1.42 -6.74 -10.44
N TYR A 78 -0.83 -6.02 -11.38
CA TYR A 78 -1.13 -6.13 -12.79
C TYR A 78 -0.20 -7.09 -13.51
N ARG A 79 -0.67 -7.66 -14.62
CA ARG A 79 0.16 -8.39 -15.57
C ARG A 79 0.88 -7.40 -16.48
N GLU A 80 2.03 -7.80 -16.99
CA GLU A 80 2.72 -7.09 -18.06
C GLU A 80 1.90 -7.08 -19.38
N THR A 81 1.14 -8.16 -19.63
CA THR A 81 0.31 -8.28 -20.84
C THR A 81 -1.12 -8.65 -20.50
N VAL A 82 -2.08 -8.06 -21.21
CA VAL A 82 -3.51 -8.38 -21.05
C VAL A 82 -3.80 -9.77 -21.62
N LYS A 83 -4.49 -10.61 -20.82
CA LYS A 83 -5.00 -11.92 -21.25
C LYS A 83 -6.49 -12.04 -20.92
N ASN A 84 -7.29 -12.47 -21.85
CA ASN A 84 -8.74 -12.69 -21.67
C ASN A 84 -9.49 -11.44 -21.16
N GLY A 85 -9.11 -10.25 -21.64
CA GLY A 85 -9.76 -8.99 -21.26
C GLY A 85 -9.42 -8.47 -19.87
N SER A 86 -8.59 -9.17 -19.08
CA SER A 86 -8.16 -8.73 -17.76
C SER A 86 -6.65 -8.50 -17.71
N ASN A 87 -6.25 -7.37 -17.13
CA ASN A 87 -4.86 -7.04 -16.83
C ASN A 87 -4.47 -7.36 -15.37
N ILE A 88 -5.42 -7.80 -14.52
CA ILE A 88 -5.12 -8.18 -13.13
C ILE A 88 -4.38 -9.52 -13.13
N SER A 89 -3.26 -9.56 -12.41
CA SER A 89 -2.47 -10.78 -12.26
C SER A 89 -3.20 -11.78 -11.35
N MET A 90 -3.08 -13.07 -11.65
CA MET A 90 -3.54 -14.12 -10.73
C MET A 90 -2.85 -14.05 -9.36
N SER A 91 -1.63 -13.53 -9.31
CA SER A 91 -0.91 -13.34 -8.05
C SER A 91 -1.55 -12.29 -7.14
N ASN A 92 -2.42 -11.41 -7.66
CA ASN A 92 -3.16 -10.46 -6.84
C ASN A 92 -4.03 -11.18 -5.79
N GLU A 93 -4.65 -12.29 -6.16
CA GLU A 93 -5.42 -13.14 -5.23
C GLU A 93 -4.52 -13.92 -4.26
N GLY A 94 -3.22 -14.01 -4.54
CA GLY A 94 -2.23 -14.68 -3.68
C GLY A 94 -1.83 -13.89 -2.43
N PHE A 95 -2.41 -12.72 -2.23
CA PHE A 95 -2.17 -11.87 -1.08
C PHE A 95 -3.47 -11.41 -0.43
N ILE A 96 -3.40 -11.14 0.87
CA ILE A 96 -4.49 -10.49 1.62
C ILE A 96 -4.43 -8.99 1.35
N HIS A 97 -5.59 -8.39 1.09
CA HIS A 97 -5.76 -6.95 0.91
C HIS A 97 -6.41 -6.31 2.13
N PRO A 98 -6.02 -5.08 2.51
CA PRO A 98 -4.95 -4.24 1.97
C PRO A 98 -3.55 -4.71 2.38
N CYS A 99 -2.49 -4.12 1.79
CA CYS A 99 -1.13 -4.28 2.29
C CYS A 99 -0.86 -3.30 3.43
N THR A 100 0.23 -3.53 4.17
CA THR A 100 0.69 -2.61 5.21
C THR A 100 1.97 -1.92 4.77
N LEU A 101 2.01 -0.60 4.85
CA LEU A 101 3.25 0.18 4.86
C LEU A 101 3.62 0.43 6.32
N SER A 102 4.74 -0.12 6.76
CA SER A 102 5.31 0.12 8.10
C SER A 102 6.41 1.16 7.99
N VAL A 103 6.28 2.28 8.70
CA VAL A 103 7.26 3.38 8.71
C VAL A 103 7.89 3.47 10.09
N THR A 104 9.21 3.56 10.11
CA THR A 104 10.03 3.77 11.31
C THR A 104 11.24 4.61 10.95
N ASP A 105 11.45 5.72 11.65
CA ASP A 105 12.56 6.66 11.42
C ASP A 105 12.71 7.07 9.94
N GLY A 106 11.58 7.39 9.27
CA GLY A 106 11.54 7.79 7.87
C GLY A 106 11.82 6.66 6.86
N ARG A 107 11.95 5.42 7.31
CA ARG A 107 12.14 4.25 6.46
C ARG A 107 10.87 3.41 6.39
N GLY A 108 10.44 3.07 5.19
CA GLY A 108 9.24 2.29 4.98
C GLY A 108 9.51 0.89 4.46
N MET A 109 8.70 -0.06 4.93
CA MET A 109 8.63 -1.43 4.42
C MET A 109 7.21 -1.74 3.97
N ILE A 110 7.05 -2.23 2.76
CA ILE A 110 5.78 -2.82 2.29
C ILE A 110 5.71 -4.25 2.80
N LEU A 111 4.59 -4.56 3.46
CA LEU A 111 4.31 -5.87 4.03
C LEU A 111 3.12 -6.48 3.30
N LEU A 112 3.34 -7.59 2.62
CA LEU A 112 2.34 -8.37 1.90
C LEU A 112 2.11 -9.70 2.61
N LYS A 113 0.89 -9.99 3.02
CA LYS A 113 0.55 -11.26 3.63
C LYS A 113 0.07 -12.23 2.57
N ALA A 114 0.90 -13.24 2.26
CA ALA A 114 0.59 -14.26 1.26
C ALA A 114 -0.49 -15.22 1.76
N GLN A 115 -1.40 -15.57 0.86
CA GLN A 115 -2.46 -16.57 1.12
C GLN A 115 -2.46 -17.66 0.04
N ARG A 116 -3.16 -18.74 0.34
CA ARG A 116 -3.42 -19.79 -0.66
C ARG A 116 -4.52 -19.35 -1.61
N VAL A 117 -4.29 -19.58 -2.89
CA VAL A 117 -5.30 -19.42 -3.94
C VAL A 117 -5.75 -20.78 -4.37
N GLU A 118 -7.05 -21.01 -4.39
CA GLU A 118 -7.66 -22.25 -4.87
C GLU A 118 -8.42 -21.98 -6.16
N LYS A 119 -8.08 -22.68 -7.22
CA LYS A 119 -8.77 -22.59 -8.52
C LYS A 119 -8.99 -23.99 -9.10
N TYR A 120 -10.06 -24.12 -9.86
CA TYR A 120 -10.30 -25.33 -10.64
C TYR A 120 -9.54 -25.27 -11.96
N SER A 121 -8.85 -26.35 -12.30
CA SER A 121 -8.20 -26.49 -13.61
C SER A 121 -9.27 -26.55 -14.69
N ALA A 122 -9.18 -25.65 -15.67
CA ALA A 122 -10.07 -25.68 -16.84
C ALA A 122 -9.94 -26.98 -17.68
N MET A 123 -8.77 -27.63 -17.64
CA MET A 123 -8.52 -28.86 -18.40
C MET A 123 -8.95 -30.13 -17.67
N THR A 124 -8.82 -30.18 -16.36
CA THR A 124 -9.00 -31.43 -15.60
C THR A 124 -10.18 -31.36 -14.62
N GLY A 125 -10.80 -30.20 -14.41
CA GLY A 125 -11.84 -29.96 -13.40
C GLY A 125 -11.37 -30.14 -11.95
N ARG A 126 -10.09 -30.46 -11.72
CA ARG A 126 -9.55 -30.69 -10.39
C ARG A 126 -9.24 -29.39 -9.68
N LYS A 127 -9.54 -29.34 -8.38
CA LYS A 127 -9.17 -28.25 -7.49
C LYS A 127 -7.65 -28.19 -7.36
N MET A 128 -7.06 -27.08 -7.71
CA MET A 128 -5.63 -26.79 -7.60
C MET A 128 -5.41 -25.71 -6.56
N SER A 129 -4.43 -25.90 -5.70
CA SER A 129 -4.06 -24.90 -4.68
C SER A 129 -2.66 -24.37 -5.00
N GLY A 130 -2.53 -23.04 -5.04
CA GLY A 130 -1.28 -22.35 -5.29
C GLY A 130 -0.90 -21.41 -4.15
N LYS A 131 0.40 -21.21 -3.96
CA LYS A 131 0.96 -20.23 -3.02
C LYS A 131 2.15 -19.53 -3.65
N ILE A 132 2.30 -18.23 -3.40
CA ILE A 132 3.48 -17.49 -3.77
C ILE A 132 4.68 -18.07 -3.01
N LYS A 133 5.72 -18.49 -3.73
CA LYS A 133 6.96 -19.04 -3.15
C LYS A 133 8.06 -18.01 -3.00
N CYS A 134 8.35 -17.30 -4.08
CA CYS A 134 9.37 -16.28 -4.11
C CYS A 134 8.78 -15.01 -4.73
N LEU A 135 9.17 -13.88 -4.19
CA LEU A 135 8.89 -12.56 -4.75
C LEU A 135 10.21 -11.81 -4.84
N LYS A 136 10.46 -11.23 -6.01
CA LYS A 136 11.57 -10.30 -6.25
C LYS A 136 11.00 -8.96 -6.68
N TYR A 137 11.62 -7.89 -6.25
CA TYR A 137 11.29 -6.51 -6.63
C TYR A 137 12.45 -5.88 -7.39
N PHE A 138 12.15 -4.98 -8.31
CA PHE A 138 13.16 -4.23 -9.05
C PHE A 138 13.63 -3.03 -8.21
N ASP A 139 14.94 -2.91 -7.97
CA ASP A 139 15.54 -1.84 -7.15
C ASP A 139 16.01 -0.61 -7.95
N GLY A 140 15.67 -0.57 -9.24
CA GLY A 140 16.15 0.44 -10.19
C GLY A 140 17.32 -0.05 -11.06
N SER A 141 17.99 -1.13 -10.65
CA SER A 141 19.12 -1.71 -11.40
C SER A 141 18.96 -3.21 -11.65
N LYS A 142 18.46 -3.96 -10.69
CA LYS A 142 18.31 -5.42 -10.72
C LYS A 142 17.09 -5.88 -9.92
N PHE A 143 16.74 -7.15 -10.08
CA PHE A 143 15.75 -7.80 -9.24
C PHE A 143 16.38 -8.34 -7.95
N CYS A 144 15.93 -7.83 -6.80
CA CYS A 144 16.33 -8.26 -5.46
C CYS A 144 15.26 -9.16 -4.85
N GLU A 145 15.66 -10.15 -4.08
CA GLU A 145 14.74 -11.04 -3.39
C GLU A 145 14.09 -10.31 -2.20
N ALA A 146 12.76 -10.38 -2.09
CA ALA A 146 12.03 -9.84 -0.95
C ALA A 146 12.26 -10.72 0.29
N GLN A 147 12.32 -10.09 1.45
CA GLN A 147 12.43 -10.81 2.72
C GLN A 147 11.14 -11.58 2.99
N ARG A 148 11.28 -12.78 3.56
CA ARG A 148 10.14 -13.62 3.88
C ARG A 148 10.22 -14.13 5.32
N ASN A 149 9.15 -13.93 6.06
CA ASN A 149 8.95 -14.50 7.39
C ASN A 149 7.58 -15.21 7.42
N GLY A 150 7.58 -16.52 7.25
CA GLY A 150 6.35 -17.31 7.11
C GLY A 150 5.52 -16.90 5.89
N ASP A 151 4.34 -16.37 6.15
CA ASP A 151 3.42 -15.87 5.12
C ASP A 151 3.59 -14.36 4.85
N LEU A 152 4.38 -13.67 5.64
CA LEU A 152 4.69 -12.27 5.45
C LEU A 152 5.87 -12.11 4.50
N ILE A 153 5.67 -11.36 3.42
CA ILE A 153 6.68 -10.99 2.44
C ILE A 153 6.87 -9.49 2.51
N SER A 154 8.11 -9.02 2.57
CA SER A 154 8.40 -7.60 2.70
C SER A 154 9.50 -7.13 1.77
N PHE A 155 9.38 -5.87 1.33
CA PHE A 155 10.39 -5.18 0.55
C PHE A 155 10.37 -3.67 0.89
N PRO A 156 11.50 -2.96 0.65
CA PRO A 156 11.60 -1.54 0.98
C PRO A 156 10.61 -0.69 0.19
N ALA A 157 9.93 0.24 0.86
CA ALA A 157 9.05 1.20 0.19
C ALA A 157 9.82 2.15 -0.75
N SER A 158 11.12 2.36 -0.51
CA SER A 158 11.99 3.22 -1.32
C SER A 158 12.07 2.83 -2.80
N VAL A 159 11.73 1.58 -3.15
CA VAL A 159 11.75 1.11 -4.54
C VAL A 159 10.47 1.46 -5.32
N LEU A 160 9.47 2.02 -4.63
CA LEU A 160 8.24 2.49 -5.27
C LEU A 160 8.47 3.85 -5.91
N GLU A 161 8.10 3.97 -7.17
CA GLU A 161 8.04 5.23 -7.90
C GLU A 161 6.60 5.75 -7.87
N PHE A 162 6.39 6.92 -7.30
CA PHE A 162 5.09 7.57 -7.19
C PHE A 162 4.92 8.64 -8.27
N VAL A 163 3.72 8.68 -8.80
CA VAL A 163 3.22 9.75 -9.68
C VAL A 163 2.04 10.42 -8.97
N ASN A 164 2.05 11.73 -8.93
CA ASN A 164 0.95 12.52 -8.41
C ASN A 164 -0.10 12.70 -9.51
N ILE A 165 -1.28 12.15 -9.29
CA ILE A 165 -2.40 12.19 -10.23
C ILE A 165 -3.52 13.05 -9.60
N GLY A 166 -4.06 13.96 -10.41
CA GLY A 166 -5.13 14.86 -9.97
C GLY A 166 -4.63 16.14 -9.31
N SER A 167 -5.57 16.97 -8.88
CA SER A 167 -5.33 18.27 -8.26
C SER A 167 -6.17 18.41 -6.98
N ASP A 168 -5.73 19.26 -6.11
CA ASP A 168 -6.42 19.67 -4.87
C ASP A 168 -6.86 18.47 -4.00
N SER A 169 -8.12 18.44 -3.60
CA SER A 169 -8.71 17.40 -2.73
C SER A 169 -8.83 16.03 -3.40
N GLY A 170 -8.84 15.98 -4.74
CA GLY A 170 -8.90 14.73 -5.52
C GLY A 170 -7.52 14.14 -5.86
N ARG A 171 -6.46 14.57 -5.20
CA ARG A 171 -5.09 14.11 -5.43
C ARG A 171 -4.88 12.69 -4.96
N ILE A 172 -4.27 11.88 -5.83
CA ILE A 172 -3.93 10.47 -5.58
C ILE A 172 -2.45 10.29 -5.88
N PHE A 173 -1.72 9.67 -4.98
CA PHE A 173 -0.36 9.22 -5.22
C PHE A 173 -0.40 7.76 -5.67
N HIS A 174 -0.02 7.54 -6.92
CA HIS A 174 0.01 6.23 -7.55
C HIS A 174 1.44 5.71 -7.57
N GLY A 175 1.76 4.80 -6.66
CA GLY A 175 3.08 4.18 -6.56
C GLY A 175 3.15 2.86 -7.30
N SER A 176 4.27 2.57 -7.97
CA SER A 176 4.45 1.31 -8.68
C SER A 176 5.87 0.77 -8.60
N VAL A 177 5.99 -0.56 -8.70
CA VAL A 177 7.27 -1.27 -8.81
C VAL A 177 7.08 -2.57 -9.60
N CYS A 178 8.09 -2.92 -10.43
CA CYS A 178 8.10 -4.21 -11.11
C CYS A 178 8.45 -5.34 -10.15
N LEU A 179 7.66 -6.41 -10.20
CA LEU A 179 7.86 -7.62 -9.42
C LEU A 179 8.12 -8.82 -10.34
N LYS A 180 8.89 -9.78 -9.84
CA LYS A 180 8.94 -11.15 -10.37
C LYS A 180 8.50 -12.12 -9.30
N MET A 181 7.67 -13.08 -9.68
CA MET A 181 7.08 -14.03 -8.73
C MET A 181 7.12 -15.44 -9.28
N THR A 182 7.36 -16.39 -8.37
CA THR A 182 7.18 -17.82 -8.61
C THR A 182 6.08 -18.36 -7.72
N CYS A 183 5.20 -19.17 -8.30
CA CYS A 183 4.10 -19.81 -7.59
C CYS A 183 4.28 -21.32 -7.63
N SER A 184 3.91 -22.02 -6.56
CA SER A 184 3.73 -23.47 -6.61
C SER A 184 2.25 -23.81 -6.76
N VAL A 185 1.93 -24.70 -7.67
CA VAL A 185 0.58 -25.24 -7.84
C VAL A 185 0.69 -26.76 -7.72
N GLY A 186 0.34 -27.29 -6.56
CA GLY A 186 0.58 -28.71 -6.26
C GLY A 186 2.07 -29.07 -6.34
N ILE A 187 2.41 -30.06 -7.17
CA ILE A 187 3.80 -30.53 -7.41
C ILE A 187 4.48 -29.68 -8.49
N MET A 188 3.72 -28.93 -9.29
CA MET A 188 4.27 -28.13 -10.39
C MET A 188 4.73 -26.76 -9.92
N HIS A 189 5.90 -26.34 -10.38
CA HIS A 189 6.38 -24.97 -10.25
C HIS A 189 5.96 -24.20 -11.50
N MET A 190 5.25 -23.09 -11.32
CA MET A 190 5.01 -22.16 -12.43
C MET A 190 6.30 -21.37 -12.71
N PRO A 191 6.63 -21.12 -13.98
CA PRO A 191 7.79 -20.29 -14.31
C PRO A 191 7.67 -18.91 -13.68
N GLU A 192 8.80 -18.26 -13.46
CA GLU A 192 8.86 -16.89 -12.97
C GLU A 192 8.07 -15.97 -13.90
N SER A 193 7.19 -15.18 -13.36
CA SER A 193 6.36 -14.23 -14.11
C SER A 193 6.61 -12.82 -13.64
N THR A 194 6.64 -11.87 -14.59
CA THR A 194 6.73 -10.43 -14.32
C THR A 194 5.34 -9.87 -14.06
N ALA A 195 5.25 -8.96 -13.11
CA ALA A 195 4.03 -8.24 -12.76
C ALA A 195 4.36 -6.82 -12.27
N ILE A 196 3.36 -5.96 -12.23
CA ILE A 196 3.48 -4.59 -11.73
C ILE A 196 2.64 -4.50 -10.46
N PHE A 197 3.31 -4.29 -9.34
CA PHE A 197 2.64 -3.93 -8.09
C PHE A 197 2.31 -2.44 -8.12
N THR A 198 1.08 -2.12 -7.81
CA THR A 198 0.56 -0.75 -7.80
C THR A 198 -0.10 -0.46 -6.48
N LEU A 199 0.26 0.66 -5.89
CA LEU A 199 -0.21 1.14 -4.59
C LEU A 199 -0.88 2.50 -4.77
N LEU A 200 -1.98 2.73 -4.07
CA LEU A 200 -2.66 4.02 -4.00
C LEU A 200 -2.55 4.59 -2.58
N PHE A 201 -2.21 5.88 -2.52
CA PHE A 201 -2.13 6.63 -1.27
C PHE A 201 -2.95 7.92 -1.34
#